data_d959682d78003dd2cd64b984002403c2
#
_entry.id   d959682d78003dd2cd64b984002403c2
#
_cell.length_a   1.000
_cell.length_b   1.000
_cell.length_c   1.000
_cell.angle_alpha   90.00
_cell.angle_beta   90.00
_cell.angle_gamma   90.00
#
_symmetry.space_group_name_H-M   'P 1'
#
loop_
_entity.id
_entity.type
_entity.pdbx_description
1 polymer ?
#
loop_
_entity_poly.entity_id
_entity_poly.type
_entity_poly.pdbx_seq_one_letter_code
_entity_poly.pdbx_strand_id
1 'polypeptide(L)'
;MAGKGGRLDLFEAIHTRRSVRRYLRDPIPQETLEELLSAAISAPSAGNAQPWRFIVVRDQGLKEKLVEAAYGQEFLAEAPVVVVVCADLERARRAYKERGEKLYCLQDTAAAVENLLLAATAKGLGTCWVGAFDEGRVSEALELPKELRPVAMIPVGKAAETPKARPRRPLSEVMEYR
;
A
#
# COMPACT_ATOMS: atom_id res chain seq x y z
N MET A 1 -28.15 -4.82 -11.88
CA MET A 1 -28.21 -6.23 -11.39
C MET A 1 -27.18 -6.33 -10.25
N ALA A 2 -27.63 -6.41 -9.02
CA ALA A 2 -26.74 -6.57 -7.86
C ALA A 2 -26.21 -8.03 -7.88
N GLY A 3 -24.95 -8.19 -8.23
CA GLY A 3 -24.26 -9.47 -8.22
C GLY A 3 -24.09 -9.95 -6.79
N LYS A 4 -24.47 -11.19 -6.54
CA LYS A 4 -24.25 -11.98 -5.31
C LYS A 4 -22.83 -11.71 -4.81
N GLY A 5 -22.63 -11.56 -3.49
CA GLY A 5 -21.35 -11.34 -2.82
C GLY A 5 -20.29 -12.44 -3.05
N GLY A 6 -19.83 -12.57 -4.28
CA GLY A 6 -18.73 -13.43 -4.68
C GLY A 6 -17.44 -12.63 -4.60
N ARG A 7 -16.43 -13.18 -3.95
CA ARG A 7 -15.05 -12.68 -4.02
C ARG A 7 -14.66 -12.60 -5.50
N LEU A 8 -14.10 -11.44 -5.94
CA LEU A 8 -13.48 -11.33 -7.26
C LEU A 8 -12.38 -12.39 -7.39
N ASP A 9 -12.23 -12.99 -8.57
CA ASP A 9 -11.07 -13.83 -8.82
C ASP A 9 -9.78 -12.99 -8.91
N LEU A 10 -8.64 -13.64 -8.87
CA LEU A 10 -7.35 -12.98 -8.85
C LEU A 10 -7.13 -12.11 -10.11
N PHE A 11 -7.44 -12.63 -11.29
CA PHE A 11 -7.23 -11.90 -12.55
C PHE A 11 -8.19 -10.72 -12.67
N GLU A 12 -9.42 -10.87 -12.23
CA GLU A 12 -10.39 -9.78 -12.16
C GLU A 12 -9.90 -8.67 -11.22
N ALA A 13 -9.37 -9.01 -10.03
CA ALA A 13 -8.79 -8.05 -9.11
C ALA A 13 -7.61 -7.29 -9.74
N ILE A 14 -6.70 -8.00 -10.41
CA ILE A 14 -5.55 -7.40 -11.12
C ILE A 14 -6.02 -6.44 -12.22
N HIS A 15 -7.01 -6.82 -13.02
CA HIS A 15 -7.47 -6.01 -14.14
C HIS A 15 -8.38 -4.85 -13.73
N THR A 16 -9.10 -4.96 -12.61
CA THR A 16 -10.05 -3.94 -12.16
C THR A 16 -9.49 -2.99 -11.11
N ARG A 17 -8.38 -3.34 -10.42
CA ARG A 17 -7.73 -2.45 -9.44
C ARG A 17 -7.43 -1.08 -10.05
N ARG A 18 -7.82 -0.03 -9.33
CA ARG A 18 -7.58 1.38 -9.71
C ARG A 18 -7.01 2.15 -8.53
N SER A 19 -6.29 3.23 -8.84
CA SER A 19 -5.88 4.21 -7.83
C SER A 19 -7.05 5.14 -7.53
N VAL A 20 -7.68 4.92 -6.39
CA VAL A 20 -8.82 5.70 -5.87
C VAL A 20 -8.27 6.87 -5.05
N ARG A 21 -8.81 8.09 -5.29
CA ARG A 21 -8.41 9.33 -4.62
C ARG A 21 -9.59 10.12 -4.06
N ARG A 22 -10.75 9.47 -3.93
CA ARG A 22 -11.90 10.01 -3.21
C ARG A 22 -12.54 8.89 -2.42
N TYR A 23 -12.78 9.11 -1.15
CA TYR A 23 -13.22 8.07 -0.24
C TYR A 23 -14.51 8.47 0.49
N LEU A 24 -15.37 7.49 0.75
CA LEU A 24 -16.43 7.63 1.75
C LEU A 24 -15.79 7.53 3.14
N ARG A 25 -16.38 8.23 4.12
CA ARG A 25 -15.89 8.24 5.50
C ARG A 25 -16.32 7.03 6.34
N ASP A 26 -16.96 6.03 5.71
CA ASP A 26 -17.38 4.81 6.40
C ASP A 26 -16.16 4.11 7.04
N PRO A 27 -16.23 3.76 8.32
CA PRO A 27 -15.10 3.11 8.99
C PRO A 27 -14.81 1.73 8.37
N ILE A 28 -13.54 1.37 8.32
CA ILE A 28 -13.10 0.01 7.95
C ILE A 28 -13.04 -0.82 9.23
N PRO A 29 -13.79 -1.96 9.29
CA PRO A 29 -13.72 -2.88 10.42
C PRO A 29 -12.29 -3.38 10.66
N GLN A 30 -11.95 -3.59 11.92
CA GLN A 30 -10.62 -4.08 12.31
C GLN A 30 -10.30 -5.42 11.65
N GLU A 31 -11.25 -6.35 11.65
CA GLU A 31 -11.12 -7.66 11.01
C GLU A 31 -10.79 -7.55 9.51
N THR A 32 -11.49 -6.65 8.79
CA THR A 32 -11.20 -6.41 7.38
C THR A 32 -9.76 -5.91 7.17
N LEU A 33 -9.30 -5.00 8.01
CA LEU A 33 -7.94 -4.49 7.93
C LEU A 33 -6.90 -5.59 8.22
N GLU A 34 -7.15 -6.42 9.22
CA GLU A 34 -6.29 -7.57 9.56
C GLU A 34 -6.20 -8.58 8.41
N GLU A 35 -7.30 -8.84 7.70
CA GLU A 35 -7.29 -9.68 6.50
C GLU A 35 -6.44 -9.06 5.38
N LEU A 36 -6.52 -7.73 5.17
CA LEU A 36 -5.67 -7.05 4.18
C LEU A 36 -4.18 -7.13 4.55
N LEU A 37 -3.85 -6.92 5.82
CA LEU A 37 -2.47 -7.03 6.29
C LEU A 37 -1.96 -8.49 6.27
N SER A 38 -2.83 -9.46 6.54
CA SER A 38 -2.51 -10.88 6.38
C SER A 38 -2.18 -11.24 4.92
N ALA A 39 -2.92 -10.68 3.96
CA ALA A 39 -2.59 -10.82 2.55
C ALA A 39 -1.24 -10.16 2.22
N ALA A 40 -0.99 -8.96 2.76
CA ALA A 40 0.28 -8.26 2.56
C ALA A 40 1.48 -9.10 3.03
N ILE A 41 1.45 -9.63 4.25
CA ILE A 41 2.57 -10.43 4.80
C ILE A 41 2.73 -11.80 4.13
N SER A 42 1.78 -12.24 3.30
CA SER A 42 1.90 -13.44 2.48
C SER A 42 2.77 -13.24 1.24
N ALA A 43 3.28 -12.03 1.01
CA ALA A 43 4.22 -11.73 -0.07
C ALA A 43 5.55 -12.48 0.14
N PRO A 44 6.25 -12.86 -0.95
CA PRO A 44 7.61 -13.35 -0.84
C PRO A 44 8.56 -12.24 -0.39
N SER A 45 9.66 -12.63 0.25
CA SER A 45 10.75 -11.71 0.57
C SER A 45 12.10 -12.41 0.44
N ALA A 46 13.15 -11.65 0.18
CA ALA A 46 14.49 -12.19 0.05
C ALA A 46 14.87 -13.02 1.29
N GLY A 47 15.17 -14.32 1.08
CA GLY A 47 15.46 -15.26 2.16
C GLY A 47 14.40 -15.33 3.26
N ASN A 48 13.16 -15.00 2.94
CA ASN A 48 12.04 -14.90 3.89
C ASN A 48 12.33 -13.92 5.05
N ALA A 49 13.09 -12.86 4.77
CA ALA A 49 13.48 -11.88 5.78
C ALA A 49 12.29 -11.04 6.30
N GLN A 50 11.28 -10.84 5.49
CA GLN A 50 10.03 -10.11 5.84
C GLN A 50 10.33 -8.73 6.47
N PRO A 51 11.07 -7.85 5.75
CA PRO A 51 11.55 -6.58 6.26
C PRO A 51 10.50 -5.48 6.11
N TRP A 52 9.29 -5.73 6.52
CA TRP A 52 8.18 -4.79 6.47
C TRP A 52 7.61 -4.50 7.85
N ARG A 53 7.16 -3.27 8.02
CA ARG A 53 6.36 -2.82 9.15
C ARG A 53 5.18 -2.00 8.63
N PHE A 54 3.99 -2.27 9.11
CA PHE A 54 2.77 -1.55 8.73
C PHE A 54 2.31 -0.70 9.92
N ILE A 55 2.20 0.61 9.70
CA ILE A 55 1.67 1.55 10.68
C ILE A 55 0.28 1.95 10.22
N VAL A 56 -0.72 1.61 11.02
CA VAL A 56 -2.12 1.88 10.71
C VAL A 56 -2.52 3.21 11.34
N VAL A 57 -2.84 4.19 10.52
CA VAL A 57 -3.22 5.54 10.94
C VAL A 57 -4.72 5.73 10.75
N ARG A 58 -5.44 5.92 11.85
CA ARG A 58 -6.87 6.27 11.89
C ARG A 58 -7.10 7.68 12.44
N ASP A 59 -6.19 8.18 13.26
CA ASP A 59 -6.26 9.51 13.85
C ASP A 59 -6.26 10.59 12.77
N GLN A 60 -7.22 11.52 12.86
CA GLN A 60 -7.41 12.54 11.82
C GLN A 60 -6.25 13.53 11.80
N GLY A 61 -5.75 13.94 12.97
CA GLY A 61 -4.63 14.88 13.07
C GLY A 61 -3.33 14.30 12.51
N LEU A 62 -3.09 13.00 12.72
CA LEU A 62 -1.95 12.31 12.09
C LEU A 62 -2.13 12.21 10.56
N LYS A 63 -3.33 11.92 10.07
CA LYS A 63 -3.58 11.89 8.61
C LYS A 63 -3.36 13.25 7.96
N GLU A 64 -3.72 14.35 8.63
CA GLU A 64 -3.45 15.72 8.16
C GLU A 64 -1.95 16.02 8.07
N LYS A 65 -1.16 15.58 9.05
CA LYS A 65 0.31 15.66 8.97
C LYS A 65 0.87 14.81 7.81
N LEU A 66 0.27 13.64 7.51
CA LEU A 66 0.65 12.84 6.36
C LEU A 66 0.28 13.54 5.03
N VAL A 67 -0.82 14.28 4.96
CA VAL A 67 -1.17 15.13 3.80
C VAL A 67 -0.09 16.18 3.56
N GLU A 68 0.33 16.89 4.60
CA GLU A 68 1.42 17.88 4.50
C GLU A 68 2.73 17.24 4.02
N ALA A 69 3.10 16.09 4.59
CA ALA A 69 4.28 15.32 4.18
C ALA A 69 4.16 14.83 2.73
N ALA A 70 2.95 14.60 2.24
CA ALA A 70 2.64 14.15 0.88
C ALA A 70 2.35 15.29 -0.11
N TYR A 71 2.89 16.47 0.14
CA TYR A 71 2.76 17.64 -0.75
C TYR A 71 1.30 18.03 -1.04
N GLY A 72 0.42 17.93 -0.04
CA GLY A 72 -0.98 18.33 -0.14
C GLY A 72 -1.90 17.29 -0.81
N GLN A 73 -1.59 16.01 -0.74
CA GLN A 73 -2.48 14.96 -1.26
C GLN A 73 -3.65 14.72 -0.28
N GLU A 74 -4.68 15.58 -0.34
CA GLU A 74 -5.81 15.66 0.59
C GLU A 74 -6.59 14.34 0.77
N PHE A 75 -6.66 13.52 -0.25
CA PHE A 75 -7.37 12.24 -0.21
C PHE A 75 -6.82 11.25 0.84
N LEU A 76 -5.60 11.48 1.36
CA LEU A 76 -5.06 10.73 2.50
C LEU A 76 -5.88 10.97 3.77
N ALA A 77 -6.31 12.23 4.00
CA ALA A 77 -7.14 12.58 5.15
C ALA A 77 -8.62 12.22 4.95
N GLU A 78 -9.10 12.10 3.69
CA GLU A 78 -10.46 11.64 3.40
C GLU A 78 -10.65 10.15 3.72
N ALA A 79 -9.63 9.33 3.48
CA ALA A 79 -9.71 7.90 3.73
C ALA A 79 -9.89 7.59 5.23
N PRO A 80 -10.76 6.61 5.59
CA PRO A 80 -10.95 6.23 6.99
C PRO A 80 -9.68 5.64 7.63
N VAL A 81 -8.79 5.08 6.82
CA VAL A 81 -7.51 4.47 7.26
C VAL A 81 -6.43 4.78 6.25
N VAL A 82 -5.23 5.07 6.73
CA VAL A 82 -4.00 5.09 5.94
C VAL A 82 -3.04 4.04 6.53
N VAL A 83 -2.57 3.12 5.68
CA VAL A 83 -1.51 2.18 6.05
C VAL A 83 -0.19 2.74 5.55
N VAL A 84 0.68 3.16 6.47
CA VAL A 84 2.05 3.56 6.14
C VAL A 84 2.92 2.32 6.17
N VAL A 85 3.53 2.01 5.03
CA VAL A 85 4.41 0.84 4.87
C VAL A 85 5.84 1.29 5.03
N CYS A 86 6.54 0.67 5.98
CA CYS A 86 7.94 0.96 6.27
C CYS A 86 8.81 -0.26 5.95
N ALA A 87 9.98 -0.02 5.37
CA ALA A 87 11.04 -0.99 5.28
C ALA A 87 11.83 -1.02 6.59
N ASP A 88 11.98 -2.21 7.19
CA ASP A 88 12.86 -2.46 8.32
C ASP A 88 14.29 -2.67 7.80
N LEU A 89 15.05 -1.58 7.82
CA LEU A 89 16.41 -1.54 7.25
C LEU A 89 17.37 -2.43 8.03
N GLU A 90 17.22 -2.51 9.36
CA GLU A 90 18.08 -3.34 10.18
C GLU A 90 17.85 -4.82 9.90
N ARG A 91 16.59 -5.24 9.82
CA ARG A 91 16.21 -6.61 9.48
C ARG A 91 16.72 -7.01 8.09
N ALA A 92 16.58 -6.13 7.11
CA ALA A 92 17.08 -6.33 5.75
C ALA A 92 18.62 -6.42 5.70
N ARG A 93 19.31 -5.53 6.46
CA ARG A 93 20.78 -5.52 6.55
C ARG A 93 21.32 -6.77 7.22
N ARG A 94 20.68 -7.27 8.28
CA ARG A 94 21.05 -8.53 8.93
C ARG A 94 21.00 -9.72 7.96
N ALA A 95 19.98 -9.77 7.08
CA ALA A 95 19.80 -10.83 6.12
C ALA A 95 20.78 -10.74 4.92
N TYR A 96 20.95 -9.57 4.32
CA TYR A 96 21.66 -9.39 3.04
C TYR A 96 22.56 -8.16 2.99
N LYS A 97 23.02 -7.65 4.13
CA LYS A 97 23.93 -6.50 4.25
C LYS A 97 23.41 -5.30 3.46
N GLU A 98 24.28 -4.60 2.77
CA GLU A 98 23.97 -3.40 2.00
C GLU A 98 22.92 -3.65 0.89
N ARG A 99 22.97 -4.81 0.23
CA ARG A 99 22.01 -5.14 -0.83
C ARG A 99 20.60 -5.36 -0.27
N GLY A 100 20.50 -5.94 0.93
CA GLY A 100 19.24 -6.06 1.65
C GLY A 100 18.63 -4.71 1.95
N GLU A 101 19.43 -3.80 2.49
CA GLU A 101 19.02 -2.46 2.89
C GLU A 101 18.68 -1.53 1.71
N LYS A 102 19.46 -1.57 0.63
CA LYS A 102 19.30 -0.64 -0.50
C LYS A 102 18.31 -1.11 -1.57
N LEU A 103 18.12 -2.42 -1.71
CA LEU A 103 17.34 -2.99 -2.80
C LEU A 103 16.23 -3.93 -2.32
N TYR A 104 16.60 -5.02 -1.61
CA TYR A 104 15.65 -6.08 -1.33
C TYR A 104 14.50 -5.63 -0.44
N CYS A 105 14.76 -4.80 0.58
CA CYS A 105 13.68 -4.29 1.43
C CYS A 105 12.62 -3.48 0.65
N LEU A 106 13.03 -2.78 -0.43
CA LEU A 106 12.11 -2.04 -1.29
C LEU A 106 11.29 -2.98 -2.19
N GLN A 107 11.94 -4.03 -2.73
CA GLN A 107 11.25 -5.05 -3.53
C GLN A 107 10.27 -5.85 -2.67
N ASP A 108 10.69 -6.27 -1.48
CA ASP A 108 9.89 -7.05 -0.54
C ASP A 108 8.66 -6.26 -0.07
N THR A 109 8.86 -4.99 0.33
CA THR A 109 7.74 -4.11 0.73
C THR A 109 6.81 -3.80 -0.44
N ALA A 110 7.34 -3.66 -1.67
CA ALA A 110 6.52 -3.46 -2.87
C ALA A 110 5.63 -4.68 -3.17
N ALA A 111 6.15 -5.90 -3.03
CA ALA A 111 5.37 -7.12 -3.17
C ALA A 111 4.24 -7.20 -2.12
N ALA A 112 4.54 -6.86 -0.87
CA ALA A 112 3.55 -6.80 0.21
C ALA A 112 2.46 -5.75 -0.06
N VAL A 113 2.84 -4.57 -0.55
CA VAL A 113 1.88 -3.53 -0.94
C VAL A 113 0.96 -4.02 -2.05
N GLU A 114 1.48 -4.64 -3.13
CA GLU A 114 0.63 -5.10 -4.21
C GLU A 114 -0.39 -6.16 -3.73
N ASN A 115 0.01 -7.09 -2.87
CA ASN A 115 -0.92 -8.04 -2.25
C ASN A 115 -2.04 -7.32 -1.49
N LEU A 116 -1.71 -6.27 -0.71
CA LEU A 116 -2.71 -5.46 0.00
C LEU A 116 -3.69 -4.79 -0.97
N LEU A 117 -3.18 -4.18 -2.06
CA LEU A 117 -3.99 -3.51 -3.06
C LEU A 117 -4.97 -4.47 -3.75
N LEU A 118 -4.51 -5.67 -4.10
CA LEU A 118 -5.35 -6.70 -4.73
C LEU A 118 -6.38 -7.26 -3.76
N ALA A 119 -5.99 -7.53 -2.52
CA ALA A 119 -6.91 -7.99 -1.48
C ALA A 119 -8.01 -6.95 -1.19
N ALA A 120 -7.65 -5.66 -1.11
CA ALA A 120 -8.61 -4.58 -0.95
C ALA A 120 -9.59 -4.51 -2.13
N THR A 121 -9.09 -4.62 -3.36
CA THR A 121 -9.91 -4.66 -4.57
C THR A 121 -10.89 -5.83 -4.54
N ALA A 122 -10.43 -7.03 -4.17
CA ALA A 122 -11.27 -8.22 -4.06
C ALA A 122 -12.36 -8.08 -2.99
N LYS A 123 -12.18 -7.19 -2.00
CA LYS A 123 -13.17 -6.84 -0.98
C LYS A 123 -14.04 -5.62 -1.35
N GLY A 124 -13.92 -5.09 -2.57
CA GLY A 124 -14.66 -3.90 -3.02
C GLY A 124 -14.19 -2.59 -2.37
N LEU A 125 -12.97 -2.57 -1.82
CA LEU A 125 -12.36 -1.38 -1.25
C LEU A 125 -11.47 -0.67 -2.27
N GLY A 126 -11.45 0.66 -2.19
CA GLY A 126 -10.56 1.52 -2.94
C GLY A 126 -9.24 1.74 -2.20
N THR A 127 -8.16 1.83 -2.97
CA THR A 127 -6.82 2.12 -2.48
C THR A 127 -6.06 2.99 -3.46
N CYS A 128 -5.00 3.64 -3.00
CA CYS A 128 -4.02 4.29 -3.85
C CYS A 128 -2.61 4.06 -3.30
N TRP A 129 -1.66 3.75 -4.16
CA TRP A 129 -0.24 3.75 -3.78
C TRP A 129 0.30 5.18 -3.84
N VAL A 130 0.60 5.76 -2.71
CA VAL A 130 1.26 7.06 -2.59
C VAL A 130 2.73 6.84 -2.31
N GLY A 131 3.58 7.23 -3.26
CA GLY A 131 5.04 7.17 -3.15
C GLY A 131 5.69 8.54 -3.20
N ALA A 132 4.92 9.60 -3.51
CA ALA A 132 5.41 10.98 -3.54
C ALA A 132 5.15 11.65 -2.19
N PHE A 133 6.14 11.65 -1.31
CA PHE A 133 6.11 12.29 0.00
C PHE A 133 7.54 12.52 0.52
N ASP A 134 7.65 13.36 1.53
CA ASP A 134 8.86 13.58 2.31
C ASP A 134 8.98 12.50 3.39
N GLU A 135 9.94 11.59 3.25
CA GLU A 135 10.17 10.48 4.19
C GLU A 135 10.51 10.98 5.61
N GLY A 136 11.24 12.10 5.73
CA GLY A 136 11.62 12.70 7.01
C GLY A 136 10.40 13.21 7.77
N ARG A 137 9.50 13.95 7.08
CA ARG A 137 8.25 14.45 7.68
C ARG A 137 7.31 13.31 8.09
N VAL A 138 7.22 12.24 7.29
CA VAL A 138 6.43 11.06 7.68
C VAL A 138 7.02 10.40 8.92
N SER A 139 8.35 10.25 8.97
CA SER A 139 9.04 9.67 10.12
C SER A 139 8.85 10.50 11.39
N GLU A 140 8.91 11.83 11.27
CA GLU A 140 8.66 12.75 12.39
C GLU A 140 7.20 12.67 12.87
N ALA A 141 6.23 12.74 11.94
CA ALA A 141 4.81 12.71 12.27
C ALA A 141 4.38 11.42 12.99
N LEU A 142 5.02 10.30 12.67
CA LEU A 142 4.73 8.98 13.23
C LEU A 142 5.74 8.54 14.30
N GLU A 143 6.70 9.39 14.66
CA GLU A 143 7.75 9.10 15.65
C GLU A 143 8.49 7.78 15.34
N LEU A 144 8.81 7.56 14.06
CA LEU A 144 9.44 6.32 13.61
C LEU A 144 10.90 6.24 14.06
N PRO A 145 11.36 5.08 14.53
CA PRO A 145 12.77 4.85 14.77
C PRO A 145 13.55 4.86 13.44
N LYS A 146 14.84 5.20 13.49
CA LYS A 146 15.71 5.39 12.30
C LYS A 146 15.82 4.16 11.40
N GLU A 147 15.57 2.98 11.96
CA GLU A 147 15.60 1.70 11.25
C GLU A 147 14.36 1.47 10.39
N LEU A 148 13.27 2.22 10.62
CA LEU A 148 12.05 2.12 9.86
C LEU A 148 11.97 3.25 8.83
N ARG A 149 12.17 2.89 7.57
CA ARG A 149 12.06 3.82 6.44
C ARG A 149 10.65 3.75 5.83
N PRO A 150 9.84 4.82 5.86
CA PRO A 150 8.56 4.85 5.18
C PRO A 150 8.79 4.81 3.66
N VAL A 151 8.14 3.87 2.96
CA VAL A 151 8.32 3.64 1.52
C VAL A 151 7.03 3.77 0.71
N ALA A 152 5.87 3.71 1.37
CA ALA A 152 4.58 3.92 0.75
C ALA A 152 3.53 4.32 1.78
N MET A 153 2.52 5.08 1.35
CA MET A 153 1.30 5.31 2.12
C MET A 153 0.11 4.82 1.30
N ILE A 154 -0.74 4.00 1.93
CA ILE A 154 -1.88 3.35 1.27
C ILE A 154 -3.16 3.76 1.98
N PRO A 155 -3.87 4.80 1.50
CA PRO A 155 -5.23 5.07 1.96
C PRO A 155 -6.14 3.91 1.56
N VAL A 156 -7.00 3.50 2.48
CA VAL A 156 -7.94 2.38 2.32
C VAL A 156 -9.33 2.84 2.74
N GLY A 157 -10.32 2.65 1.89
CA GLY A 157 -11.70 3.02 2.16
C GLY A 157 -12.66 2.58 1.07
N LYS A 158 -13.96 2.79 1.27
CA LYS A 158 -14.92 2.66 0.17
C LYS A 158 -14.70 3.78 -0.83
N ALA A 159 -14.64 3.45 -2.13
CA ALA A 159 -14.46 4.44 -3.17
C ALA A 159 -15.69 5.37 -3.29
N ALA A 160 -15.46 6.68 -3.34
CA ALA A 160 -16.47 7.70 -3.68
C ALA A 160 -16.37 8.13 -5.15
N GLU A 161 -15.57 7.41 -5.94
CA GLU A 161 -15.38 7.64 -7.38
C GLU A 161 -15.17 6.32 -8.12
N THR A 162 -15.33 6.36 -9.44
CA THR A 162 -14.97 5.24 -10.33
C THR A 162 -13.86 5.69 -11.27
N PRO A 163 -12.59 5.48 -10.94
CA PRO A 163 -11.48 5.94 -11.78
C PRO A 163 -11.47 5.23 -13.13
N LYS A 164 -11.26 5.98 -14.20
CA LYS A 164 -11.11 5.40 -15.54
C LYS A 164 -9.85 4.53 -15.64
N ALA A 165 -9.97 3.43 -16.40
CA ALA A 165 -8.82 2.60 -16.73
C ALA A 165 -7.80 3.42 -17.54
N ARG A 166 -6.53 3.34 -17.14
CA ARG A 166 -5.45 3.91 -17.95
C ARG A 166 -4.86 2.84 -18.86
N PRO A 167 -4.45 3.19 -20.10
CA PRO A 167 -3.85 2.24 -21.02
C PRO A 167 -2.58 1.62 -20.42
N ARG A 168 -2.24 0.46 -20.90
CA ARG A 168 -0.97 -0.21 -20.64
C ARG A 168 -0.17 -0.27 -21.94
N ARG A 169 1.13 -0.29 -21.81
CA ARG A 169 2.00 -0.58 -22.97
C ARG A 169 1.68 -1.98 -23.48
N PRO A 170 1.71 -2.20 -24.81
CA PRO A 170 1.52 -3.54 -25.38
C PRO A 170 2.67 -4.47 -24.96
N LEU A 171 2.38 -5.76 -24.86
CA LEU A 171 3.39 -6.76 -24.46
C LEU A 171 4.62 -6.76 -25.37
N SER A 172 4.45 -6.48 -26.67
CA SER A 172 5.54 -6.40 -27.64
C SER A 172 6.59 -5.34 -27.33
N GLU A 173 6.26 -4.32 -26.52
CA GLU A 173 7.20 -3.29 -26.11
C GLU A 173 7.96 -3.63 -24.80
N VAL A 174 7.52 -4.63 -24.07
CA VAL A 174 8.04 -4.94 -22.72
C VAL A 174 8.49 -6.39 -22.57
N MET A 175 8.35 -7.18 -23.65
CA MET A 175 8.70 -8.61 -23.67
C MET A 175 9.60 -8.89 -24.86
N GLU A 176 10.63 -9.67 -24.64
CA GLU A 176 11.58 -10.13 -25.64
C GLU A 176 11.83 -11.62 -25.46
N TYR A 177 11.82 -12.38 -26.55
CA TYR A 177 12.25 -13.79 -26.60
C TYR A 177 13.71 -13.85 -27.05
N ARG A 178 14.52 -14.66 -26.38
CA ARG A 178 15.93 -14.93 -26.75
C ARG A 178 16.20 -16.41 -26.80
#